data_85adae1169cb0c0a46100d30e17df67e
#
_entry.id   85adae1169cb0c0a46100d30e17df67e
#
_cell.length_a   1.000
_cell.length_b   1.000
_cell.length_c   1.000
_cell.angle_alpha   90.00
_cell.angle_beta   90.00
_cell.angle_gamma   90.00
#
_symmetry.space_group_name_H-M   'P 1'
#
loop_
_entity.id
_entity.type
_entity.pdbx_description
1 polymer ?
#
loop_
_entity_poly.entity_id
_entity_poly.type
_entity_poly.pdbx_seq_one_letter_code
_entity_poly.pdbx_strand_id
1 'polypeptide(L)'
;VAKALRARAREVWPLRRRGADLGYAVPIARELPDPAAAARRWRDAEGVFLPGLLGKAPERHRAAIDATLRMFDRLRAGASLLDEFERRIGADPDLVYSGSSEGGPDPREIERVFVDAVPDGERVAKDLWAMLAYLATDETDPSLRIRFSNGADGIDEWMTSTDLTAGWTDQFAARAFPECEAVLTCAPLRELLQQLLGRPYRLSERILYNNAPDGGAVFHHDAEPGQLGVVFSQLEGHTGWLALGKRRLAALLVKRGHQPSARQAMLALDRGDDQPLWRVLNRDAAFTAELAARGALFVLQQGDCMLLPSHSLDDVAWHSVIGLGDRPSLAHSYGIFARNDDYPADADPWRS
;
A
#
# COMPACT_ATOMS: atom_id res chain seq x y z
N VAL A 1 24.17 -34.19 -15.77
CA VAL A 1 22.75 -33.81 -16.02
C VAL A 1 21.88 -34.09 -14.79
N ALA A 2 22.18 -35.06 -13.93
CA ALA A 2 21.38 -35.38 -12.73
C ALA A 2 21.50 -34.39 -11.54
N LYS A 3 22.42 -33.41 -11.57
CA LYS A 3 22.61 -32.40 -10.53
C LYS A 3 21.85 -31.08 -10.79
N ALA A 4 21.29 -30.88 -11.98
CA ALA A 4 20.58 -29.68 -12.38
C ALA A 4 19.05 -29.72 -12.13
N LEU A 5 18.52 -30.85 -11.69
CA LEU A 5 17.10 -31.09 -11.44
C LEU A 5 16.75 -31.26 -9.96
N ARG A 6 17.56 -30.76 -9.02
CA ARG A 6 16.99 -30.37 -7.74
C ARG A 6 16.13 -29.12 -8.03
N ALA A 7 14.91 -29.39 -8.49
CA ALA A 7 13.85 -28.40 -8.47
C ALA A 7 13.97 -27.64 -7.14
N ARG A 8 14.14 -26.32 -7.18
CA ARG A 8 13.93 -25.46 -6.02
C ARG A 8 12.58 -25.93 -5.47
N ALA A 9 12.60 -26.54 -4.29
CA ALA A 9 11.35 -26.80 -3.59
C ALA A 9 10.59 -25.48 -3.64
N ARG A 10 9.41 -25.48 -4.28
CA ARG A 10 8.60 -24.26 -4.33
C ARG A 10 8.35 -23.88 -2.89
N GLU A 11 8.85 -22.74 -2.49
CA GLU A 11 8.66 -22.22 -1.16
C GLU A 11 7.15 -22.10 -0.95
N VAL A 12 6.59 -22.84 0.00
CA VAL A 12 5.17 -22.88 0.28
C VAL A 12 4.95 -22.12 1.57
N TRP A 13 4.13 -21.07 1.50
CA TRP A 13 3.84 -20.21 2.64
C TRP A 13 2.49 -20.56 3.25
N PRO A 14 2.39 -20.86 4.55
CA PRO A 14 1.10 -20.96 5.21
C PRO A 14 0.41 -19.60 5.16
N LEU A 15 -0.84 -19.58 4.72
CA LEU A 15 -1.71 -18.41 4.77
C LEU A 15 -2.52 -18.48 6.06
N ARG A 16 -2.25 -17.59 6.98
CA ARG A 16 -2.97 -17.47 8.24
C ARG A 16 -3.40 -16.04 8.46
N ARG A 17 -4.58 -15.87 9.04
CA ARG A 17 -5.05 -14.56 9.47
C ARG A 17 -5.61 -14.67 10.87
N ARG A 18 -4.86 -14.20 11.87
CA ARG A 18 -5.29 -14.15 13.25
C ARG A 18 -5.88 -15.48 13.72
N GLY A 19 -5.14 -16.55 13.60
CA GLY A 19 -5.55 -17.90 14.00
C GLY A 19 -6.50 -18.61 13.02
N ALA A 20 -7.02 -17.94 11.98
CA ALA A 20 -7.73 -18.60 10.89
C ALA A 20 -6.71 -19.18 9.90
N ASP A 21 -6.78 -20.48 9.63
CA ASP A 21 -6.04 -21.13 8.57
C ASP A 21 -6.76 -20.90 7.24
N LEU A 22 -6.07 -20.27 6.29
CA LEU A 22 -6.57 -19.96 4.95
C LEU A 22 -5.92 -20.86 3.87
N GLY A 23 -5.11 -21.85 4.28
CA GLY A 23 -4.42 -22.76 3.38
C GLY A 23 -2.98 -22.32 3.09
N TYR A 24 -2.56 -22.42 1.84
CA TYR A 24 -1.19 -22.19 1.46
C TYR A 24 -1.06 -21.32 0.21
N ALA A 25 -0.08 -20.42 0.22
CA ALA A 25 0.37 -19.71 -0.96
C ALA A 25 1.57 -20.42 -1.58
N VAL A 26 1.49 -20.66 -2.88
CA VAL A 26 2.61 -21.11 -3.69
C VAL A 26 3.00 -19.96 -4.61
N PRO A 27 4.25 -19.50 -4.60
CA PRO A 27 4.67 -18.43 -5.50
C PRO A 27 4.36 -18.81 -6.96
N ILE A 28 3.70 -17.90 -7.66
CA ILE A 28 3.50 -18.02 -9.11
C ILE A 28 4.81 -17.75 -9.85
N ALA A 29 4.82 -17.99 -11.17
CA ALA A 29 5.95 -17.65 -12.02
C ALA A 29 6.37 -16.19 -11.81
N ARG A 30 7.68 -15.98 -11.62
CA ARG A 30 8.26 -14.66 -11.32
C ARG A 30 8.79 -14.00 -12.58
N GLU A 31 7.96 -13.94 -13.61
CA GLU A 31 8.27 -13.21 -14.85
C GLU A 31 7.46 -11.92 -14.88
N LEU A 32 8.13 -10.83 -15.22
CA LEU A 32 7.43 -9.57 -15.47
C LEU A 32 6.43 -9.78 -16.61
N PRO A 33 5.17 -9.36 -16.44
CA PRO A 33 4.21 -9.42 -17.53
C PRO A 33 4.68 -8.51 -18.68
N ASP A 34 4.42 -8.95 -19.90
CA ASP A 34 4.60 -8.03 -21.04
C ASP A 34 3.68 -6.81 -20.88
N PRO A 35 4.06 -5.64 -21.48
CA PRO A 35 3.28 -4.41 -21.31
C PRO A 35 1.82 -4.54 -21.75
N ALA A 36 1.53 -5.36 -22.78
CA ALA A 36 0.16 -5.56 -23.25
C ALA A 36 -0.66 -6.41 -22.24
N ALA A 37 -0.06 -7.41 -21.61
CA ALA A 37 -0.68 -8.17 -20.54
C ALA A 37 -0.95 -7.29 -19.30
N ALA A 38 0.02 -6.47 -18.90
CA ALA A 38 -0.15 -5.50 -17.84
C ALA A 38 -1.28 -4.51 -18.14
N ALA A 39 -1.33 -3.97 -19.36
CA ALA A 39 -2.38 -3.05 -19.78
C ALA A 39 -3.78 -3.70 -19.83
N ARG A 40 -3.87 -4.97 -20.23
CA ARG A 40 -5.16 -5.69 -20.16
C ARG A 40 -5.64 -5.81 -18.72
N ARG A 41 -4.78 -6.30 -17.80
CA ARG A 41 -5.12 -6.43 -16.38
C ARG A 41 -5.54 -5.09 -15.76
N TRP A 42 -4.77 -4.03 -16.06
CA TRP A 42 -5.08 -2.68 -15.60
C TRP A 42 -6.47 -2.23 -16.05
N ARG A 43 -6.81 -2.37 -17.35
CA ARG A 43 -8.14 -2.00 -17.87
C ARG A 43 -9.28 -2.84 -17.30
N ASP A 44 -9.01 -4.10 -16.99
CA ASP A 44 -9.99 -5.02 -16.40
C ASP A 44 -10.13 -4.83 -14.87
N ALA A 45 -9.53 -3.78 -14.31
CA ALA A 45 -9.46 -3.48 -12.87
C ALA A 45 -8.84 -4.61 -12.03
N GLU A 46 -7.95 -5.42 -12.63
CA GLU A 46 -7.25 -6.51 -11.98
C GLU A 46 -5.89 -6.05 -11.43
N GLY A 47 -5.48 -6.57 -10.27
CA GLY A 47 -4.14 -6.33 -9.75
C GLY A 47 -3.04 -6.76 -10.75
N VAL A 48 -2.04 -5.90 -10.97
CA VAL A 48 -0.89 -6.17 -11.85
C VAL A 48 0.33 -6.48 -11.00
N PHE A 49 0.71 -7.74 -10.92
CA PHE A 49 1.90 -8.17 -10.18
C PHE A 49 3.17 -7.97 -11.02
N LEU A 50 4.17 -7.31 -10.45
CA LEU A 50 5.42 -6.90 -11.07
C LEU A 50 6.62 -7.43 -10.27
N PRO A 51 6.99 -8.71 -10.45
CA PRO A 51 8.05 -9.35 -9.68
C PRO A 51 9.41 -8.75 -10.00
N GLY A 52 10.17 -8.41 -8.96
CA GLY A 52 11.54 -7.91 -9.06
C GLY A 52 11.69 -6.55 -9.74
N LEU A 53 10.61 -5.77 -9.89
CA LEU A 53 10.61 -4.50 -10.64
C LEU A 53 11.59 -3.47 -10.06
N LEU A 54 11.75 -3.42 -8.74
CA LEU A 54 12.69 -2.50 -8.09
C LEU A 54 14.16 -2.92 -8.24
N GLY A 55 14.43 -4.11 -8.77
CA GLY A 55 15.79 -4.63 -8.94
C GLY A 55 16.57 -4.60 -7.62
N LYS A 56 17.76 -3.96 -7.63
CA LYS A 56 18.63 -3.81 -6.45
C LYS A 56 18.37 -2.54 -5.64
N ALA A 57 17.28 -1.83 -5.87
CA ALA A 57 17.01 -0.60 -5.13
C ALA A 57 16.84 -0.84 -3.62
N PRO A 58 16.13 -1.90 -3.14
CA PRO A 58 16.05 -2.18 -1.70
C PRO A 58 17.42 -2.44 -1.05
N GLU A 59 18.35 -3.11 -1.73
CA GLU A 59 19.70 -3.32 -1.20
C GLU A 59 20.48 -2.00 -1.05
N ARG A 60 20.31 -1.06 -2.00
CA ARG A 60 20.95 0.27 -1.91
C ARG A 60 20.43 1.09 -0.73
N HIS A 61 19.16 0.88 -0.35
CA HIS A 61 18.50 1.55 0.77
C HIS A 61 18.50 0.71 2.07
N ARG A 62 19.32 -0.36 2.15
CA ARG A 62 19.31 -1.32 3.27
C ARG A 62 19.38 -0.64 4.64
N ALA A 63 20.26 0.32 4.82
CA ALA A 63 20.43 1.00 6.10
C ALA A 63 19.16 1.77 6.53
N ALA A 64 18.48 2.43 5.60
CA ALA A 64 17.22 3.13 5.84
C ALA A 64 16.09 2.14 6.18
N ILE A 65 15.96 1.06 5.39
CA ILE A 65 14.99 -0.02 5.65
C ILE A 65 15.18 -0.61 7.05
N ASP A 66 16.41 -0.94 7.44
CA ASP A 66 16.71 -1.48 8.77
C ASP A 66 16.41 -0.48 9.89
N ALA A 67 16.66 0.81 9.65
CA ALA A 67 16.32 1.86 10.61
C ALA A 67 14.81 2.00 10.78
N THR A 68 14.04 1.88 9.69
CA THR A 68 12.58 1.93 9.72
C THR A 68 11.98 0.69 10.41
N LEU A 69 12.49 -0.49 10.16
CA LEU A 69 12.06 -1.70 10.88
C LEU A 69 12.29 -1.56 12.39
N ARG A 70 13.48 -1.09 12.81
CA ARG A 70 13.75 -0.83 14.24
C ARG A 70 12.84 0.25 14.84
N MET A 71 12.44 1.24 14.05
CA MET A 71 11.47 2.24 14.49
C MET A 71 10.10 1.58 14.78
N PHE A 72 9.58 0.77 13.85
CA PHE A 72 8.34 0.06 14.08
C PHE A 72 8.39 -0.89 15.28
N ASP A 73 9.54 -1.51 15.56
CA ASP A 73 9.71 -2.32 16.78
C ASP A 73 9.59 -1.47 18.04
N ARG A 74 10.17 -0.26 18.06
CA ARG A 74 10.03 0.67 19.19
C ARG A 74 8.60 1.22 19.32
N LEU A 75 7.94 1.56 18.21
CA LEU A 75 6.53 1.99 18.22
C LEU A 75 5.61 0.91 18.80
N ARG A 76 5.83 -0.37 18.45
CA ARG A 76 5.10 -1.49 19.08
C ARG A 76 5.40 -1.64 20.56
N ALA A 77 6.58 -1.26 21.01
CA ALA A 77 6.98 -1.24 22.41
C ALA A 77 6.47 0.00 23.16
N GLY A 78 5.70 0.89 22.53
CA GLY A 78 5.10 2.07 23.14
C GLY A 78 5.93 3.34 23.03
N ALA A 79 6.91 3.41 22.10
CA ALA A 79 7.58 4.66 21.81
C ALA A 79 6.62 5.62 21.07
N SER A 80 6.75 6.93 21.32
CA SER A 80 5.98 7.96 20.63
C SER A 80 6.44 8.13 19.18
N LEU A 81 5.49 8.38 18.28
CA LEU A 81 5.78 8.75 16.89
C LEU A 81 6.55 10.07 16.83
N LEU A 82 6.20 11.04 17.68
CA LEU A 82 6.90 12.32 17.77
C LEU A 82 8.40 12.13 18.06
N ASP A 83 8.74 11.34 19.09
CA ASP A 83 10.15 11.07 19.44
C ASP A 83 10.91 10.40 18.28
N GLU A 84 10.24 9.52 17.53
CA GLU A 84 10.85 8.88 16.38
C GLU A 84 11.10 9.87 15.23
N PHE A 85 10.17 10.80 15.00
CA PHE A 85 10.32 11.82 13.98
C PHE A 85 11.35 12.87 14.37
N GLU A 86 11.41 13.31 15.63
CA GLU A 86 12.46 14.20 16.12
C GLU A 86 13.85 13.62 15.89
N ARG A 87 14.04 12.32 16.11
CA ARG A 87 15.32 11.64 15.83
C ARG A 87 15.67 11.57 14.35
N ARG A 88 14.69 11.54 13.45
CA ARG A 88 14.91 11.38 12.00
C ARG A 88 15.08 12.69 11.27
N ILE A 89 14.23 13.65 11.59
CA ILE A 89 14.11 14.92 10.85
C ILE A 89 14.11 16.16 11.76
N GLY A 90 14.30 16.03 13.07
CA GLY A 90 14.29 17.18 13.99
C GLY A 90 15.38 18.21 13.74
N ALA A 91 16.43 17.85 13.00
CA ALA A 91 17.48 18.76 12.56
C ALA A 91 17.24 19.34 11.14
N ASP A 92 16.13 18.99 10.47
CA ASP A 92 15.82 19.50 9.14
C ASP A 92 15.38 20.97 9.24
N PRO A 93 16.08 21.92 8.59
CA PRO A 93 15.80 23.35 8.74
C PRO A 93 14.48 23.77 8.06
N ASP A 94 13.99 22.99 7.12
CA ASP A 94 12.79 23.30 6.33
C ASP A 94 11.51 22.76 6.96
N LEU A 95 11.60 21.95 8.03
CA LEU A 95 10.47 21.31 8.68
C LEU A 95 10.40 21.71 10.17
N VAL A 96 9.27 22.26 10.59
CA VAL A 96 9.05 22.69 11.97
C VAL A 96 7.86 21.97 12.56
N TYR A 97 8.04 21.31 13.70
CA TYR A 97 6.93 20.70 14.43
C TYR A 97 5.94 21.78 14.88
N SER A 98 4.66 21.54 14.56
CA SER A 98 3.56 22.43 14.94
C SER A 98 2.62 21.81 15.97
N GLY A 99 2.69 20.51 16.22
CA GLY A 99 1.91 19.82 17.24
C GLY A 99 1.92 18.31 17.14
N SER A 100 1.25 17.66 18.09
CA SER A 100 0.94 16.24 18.09
C SER A 100 -0.41 15.98 18.73
N SER A 101 -1.07 14.87 18.42
CA SER A 101 -2.29 14.40 19.08
C SER A 101 -2.22 12.89 19.28
N GLU A 102 -2.78 12.41 20.41
CA GLU A 102 -3.00 11.00 20.67
C GLU A 102 -4.45 10.64 20.33
N GLY A 103 -4.62 9.61 19.51
CA GLY A 103 -5.92 9.20 19.00
C GLY A 103 -6.51 10.20 18.01
N GLY A 104 -7.64 9.84 17.39
CA GLY A 104 -8.31 10.65 16.40
C GLY A 104 -9.70 10.10 16.06
N PRO A 105 -10.36 10.63 15.01
CA PRO A 105 -11.66 10.13 14.58
C PRO A 105 -11.61 8.69 14.02
N ASP A 106 -10.47 8.24 13.50
CA ASP A 106 -10.27 6.82 13.15
C ASP A 106 -9.94 6.04 14.44
N PRO A 107 -10.76 5.05 14.85
CA PRO A 107 -10.50 4.26 16.06
C PRO A 107 -9.19 3.46 16.02
N ARG A 108 -8.54 3.38 14.87
CA ARG A 108 -7.23 2.74 14.69
C ARG A 108 -6.06 3.70 14.93
N GLU A 109 -6.32 4.99 14.97
CA GLU A 109 -5.29 6.03 15.14
C GLU A 109 -4.68 5.93 16.55
N ILE A 110 -3.35 5.90 16.60
CA ILE A 110 -2.57 5.86 17.84
C ILE A 110 -2.04 7.25 18.14
N GLU A 111 -1.38 7.87 17.17
CA GLU A 111 -0.73 9.14 17.32
C GLU A 111 -0.62 9.86 15.96
N ARG A 112 -0.72 11.20 15.98
CA ARG A 112 -0.50 12.05 14.80
C ARG A 112 0.49 13.14 15.15
N VAL A 113 1.44 13.39 14.25
CA VAL A 113 2.43 14.47 14.33
C VAL A 113 2.17 15.46 13.22
N PHE A 114 2.18 16.76 13.56
CA PHE A 114 1.98 17.85 12.63
C PHE A 114 3.28 18.60 12.39
N VAL A 115 3.50 19.00 11.14
CA VAL A 115 4.70 19.69 10.69
C VAL A 115 4.32 20.79 9.71
N ASP A 116 4.96 21.96 9.85
CA ASP A 116 4.89 23.04 8.87
C ASP A 116 6.16 23.01 8.00
N ALA A 117 6.03 23.27 6.71
CA ALA A 117 7.18 23.46 5.81
C ALA A 117 7.57 24.93 5.78
N VAL A 118 8.82 25.23 6.11
CA VAL A 118 9.37 26.59 6.27
C VAL A 118 10.74 26.77 5.58
N PRO A 119 10.85 26.43 4.27
CA PRO A 119 12.11 26.64 3.55
C PRO A 119 12.53 28.11 3.61
N ASP A 120 13.84 28.34 3.83
CA ASP A 120 14.42 29.68 3.95
C ASP A 120 13.74 30.57 5.02
N GLY A 121 13.05 29.95 6.00
CA GLY A 121 12.33 30.65 7.07
C GLY A 121 10.93 31.16 6.66
N GLU A 122 10.46 30.90 5.45
CA GLU A 122 9.12 31.24 4.98
C GLU A 122 8.19 30.04 5.07
N ARG A 123 7.03 30.17 5.72
CA ARG A 123 6.04 29.10 5.82
C ARG A 123 5.27 28.94 4.50
N VAL A 124 5.58 27.89 3.75
CA VAL A 124 4.99 27.59 2.44
C VAL A 124 3.89 26.53 2.48
N ALA A 125 3.91 25.65 3.49
CA ALA A 125 2.83 24.69 3.74
C ALA A 125 2.60 24.52 5.24
N LYS A 126 1.36 24.30 5.62
CA LYS A 126 0.91 24.22 7.01
C LYS A 126 0.15 22.90 7.24
N ASP A 127 0.23 22.43 8.48
CA ASP A 127 -0.53 21.26 8.93
C ASP A 127 -0.30 19.99 8.06
N LEU A 128 0.94 19.79 7.60
CA LEU A 128 1.36 18.50 7.09
C LEU A 128 1.37 17.52 8.26
N TRP A 129 0.91 16.29 8.06
CA TRP A 129 0.86 15.34 9.15
C TRP A 129 1.29 13.93 8.77
N ALA A 130 1.80 13.22 9.78
CA ALA A 130 2.04 11.78 9.74
C ALA A 130 1.21 11.12 10.84
N MET A 131 0.44 10.10 10.48
CA MET A 131 -0.46 9.38 11.40
C MET A 131 0.02 7.94 11.56
N LEU A 132 0.33 7.55 12.77
CA LEU A 132 0.53 6.16 13.17
C LEU A 132 -0.84 5.54 13.49
N ALA A 133 -1.12 4.40 12.90
CA ALA A 133 -2.37 3.68 13.15
C ALA A 133 -2.17 2.16 13.08
N TYR A 134 -3.03 1.43 13.78
CA TYR A 134 -3.20 0.00 13.53
C TYR A 134 -3.69 -0.24 12.10
N LEU A 135 -3.20 -1.28 11.46
CA LEU A 135 -3.66 -1.62 10.11
C LEU A 135 -5.07 -2.23 10.12
N ALA A 136 -5.40 -2.96 11.15
CA ALA A 136 -6.72 -3.55 11.35
C ALA A 136 -7.41 -2.97 12.59
N THR A 137 -8.73 -3.10 12.65
CA THR A 137 -9.54 -2.69 13.80
C THR A 137 -9.39 -3.62 15.03
N ASP A 138 -8.79 -4.78 14.83
CA ASP A 138 -8.51 -5.75 15.89
C ASP A 138 -7.09 -5.49 16.43
N GLU A 139 -7.00 -4.94 17.64
CA GLU A 139 -5.76 -4.59 18.33
C GLU A 139 -4.83 -5.79 18.60
N THR A 140 -5.35 -7.02 18.49
CA THR A 140 -4.52 -8.23 18.56
C THR A 140 -3.60 -8.38 17.34
N ASP A 141 -3.82 -7.59 16.27
CA ASP A 141 -2.90 -7.48 15.15
C ASP A 141 -1.88 -6.35 15.35
N PRO A 142 -0.63 -6.69 15.61
CA PRO A 142 0.40 -5.68 15.80
C PRO A 142 0.90 -5.05 14.48
N SER A 143 0.17 -5.25 13.37
CA SER A 143 0.48 -4.59 12.10
C SER A 143 0.17 -3.10 12.19
N LEU A 144 1.15 -2.29 11.81
CA LEU A 144 1.09 -0.83 11.88
C LEU A 144 1.21 -0.21 10.48
N ARG A 145 0.68 1.01 10.35
CA ARG A 145 0.91 1.87 9.20
C ARG A 145 1.24 3.29 9.64
N ILE A 146 2.02 3.99 8.83
CA ILE A 146 2.21 5.43 8.93
C ILE A 146 1.70 6.03 7.63
N ARG A 147 0.67 6.88 7.70
CA ARG A 147 0.12 7.62 6.56
C ARG A 147 0.58 9.06 6.63
N PHE A 148 0.97 9.63 5.49
CA PHE A 148 1.28 11.03 5.32
C PHE A 148 0.16 11.72 4.55
N SER A 149 -0.24 12.89 5.01
CA SER A 149 -1.26 13.71 4.37
C SER A 149 -1.16 15.16 4.86
N ASN A 150 -2.12 15.99 4.49
CA ASN A 150 -2.20 17.40 4.86
C ASN A 150 -3.67 17.82 5.02
N GLY A 151 -3.88 18.99 5.65
CA GLY A 151 -5.22 19.57 5.81
C GLY A 151 -5.98 19.06 7.03
N ALA A 152 -7.20 19.55 7.18
CA ALA A 152 -8.06 19.28 8.33
C ALA A 152 -8.74 17.90 8.23
N ASP A 153 -8.92 17.25 9.39
CA ASP A 153 -9.66 16.01 9.49
C ASP A 153 -11.09 16.11 8.94
N GLY A 154 -11.50 15.10 8.18
CA GLY A 154 -12.86 15.00 7.63
C GLY A 154 -13.10 15.80 6.35
N ILE A 155 -12.07 16.46 5.83
CA ILE A 155 -12.08 17.05 4.50
C ILE A 155 -11.11 16.25 3.65
N ASP A 156 -11.61 15.68 2.54
CA ASP A 156 -10.77 14.90 1.64
C ASP A 156 -9.57 15.72 1.17
N GLU A 157 -8.38 15.14 1.25
CA GLU A 157 -7.12 15.81 0.87
C GLU A 157 -7.17 16.41 -0.53
N TRP A 158 -7.81 15.72 -1.48
CA TRP A 158 -7.98 16.19 -2.86
C TRP A 158 -8.80 17.48 -2.98
N MET A 159 -9.66 17.81 -1.99
CA MET A 159 -10.47 19.03 -1.97
C MET A 159 -9.70 20.25 -1.45
N THR A 160 -8.71 20.05 -0.60
CA THR A 160 -8.00 21.12 0.11
C THR A 160 -6.53 21.22 -0.26
N SER A 161 -5.96 20.15 -0.80
CA SER A 161 -4.54 20.09 -1.14
C SER A 161 -4.26 20.82 -2.44
N THR A 162 -3.45 21.85 -2.38
CA THR A 162 -2.79 22.40 -3.56
C THR A 162 -1.65 21.48 -3.97
N ASP A 163 -1.21 21.55 -5.23
CA ASP A 163 -0.05 20.78 -5.68
C ASP A 163 1.22 21.11 -4.89
N LEU A 164 1.35 22.35 -4.43
CA LEU A 164 2.45 22.76 -3.55
C LEU A 164 2.39 22.04 -2.19
N THR A 165 1.22 21.99 -1.55
CA THR A 165 1.04 21.30 -0.25
C THR A 165 1.27 19.81 -0.39
N ALA A 166 0.72 19.19 -1.44
CA ALA A 166 0.98 17.78 -1.74
C ALA A 166 2.48 17.50 -1.98
N GLY A 167 3.18 18.37 -2.69
CA GLY A 167 4.62 18.28 -2.91
C GLY A 167 5.41 18.34 -1.59
N TRP A 168 5.00 19.18 -0.64
CA TRP A 168 5.62 19.23 0.68
C TRP A 168 5.28 18.03 1.56
N THR A 169 4.07 17.49 1.46
CA THR A 169 3.74 16.19 2.09
C THR A 169 4.66 15.09 1.59
N ASP A 170 4.90 15.07 0.30
CA ASP A 170 5.81 14.11 -0.32
C ASP A 170 7.26 14.28 0.13
N GLN A 171 7.75 15.52 0.23
CA GLN A 171 9.09 15.81 0.75
C GLN A 171 9.21 15.44 2.23
N PHE A 172 8.20 15.76 3.05
CA PHE A 172 8.17 15.37 4.46
C PHE A 172 8.33 13.84 4.60
N ALA A 173 7.54 13.06 3.86
CA ALA A 173 7.64 11.61 3.88
C ALA A 173 9.01 11.11 3.41
N ALA A 174 9.59 11.67 2.34
CA ALA A 174 10.88 11.25 1.80
C ALA A 174 12.04 11.56 2.75
N ARG A 175 11.98 12.69 3.46
CA ARG A 175 13.00 13.05 4.45
C ARG A 175 12.93 12.14 5.69
N ALA A 176 11.72 11.81 6.13
CA ALA A 176 11.53 10.86 7.23
C ALA A 176 11.89 9.42 6.83
N PHE A 177 11.66 9.03 5.59
CA PHE A 177 11.82 7.66 5.08
C PHE A 177 12.53 7.63 3.72
N PRO A 178 13.88 7.79 3.69
CA PRO A 178 14.65 7.86 2.44
C PRO A 178 14.54 6.60 1.56
N GLU A 179 14.14 5.45 2.10
CA GLU A 179 13.88 4.24 1.32
C GLU A 179 12.73 4.37 0.32
N CYS A 180 11.89 5.42 0.44
CA CYS A 180 10.89 5.80 -0.56
C CYS A 180 11.50 6.01 -1.95
N GLU A 181 12.73 6.50 -2.01
CA GLU A 181 13.51 6.70 -3.23
C GLU A 181 13.60 5.42 -4.08
N ALA A 182 13.61 4.24 -3.45
CA ALA A 182 13.63 2.95 -4.15
C ALA A 182 12.47 2.82 -5.14
N VAL A 183 11.31 3.40 -4.83
CA VAL A 183 10.10 3.36 -5.66
C VAL A 183 10.06 4.56 -6.62
N LEU A 184 10.28 5.76 -6.09
CA LEU A 184 10.11 7.01 -6.82
C LEU A 184 11.12 7.18 -7.97
N THR A 185 12.35 6.67 -7.78
CA THR A 185 13.41 6.71 -8.80
C THR A 185 13.42 5.47 -9.72
N CYS A 186 12.47 4.53 -9.56
CA CYS A 186 12.40 3.32 -10.38
C CYS A 186 11.97 3.63 -11.81
N ALA A 187 12.91 3.73 -12.75
CA ALA A 187 12.63 4.04 -14.15
C ALA A 187 11.67 3.03 -14.80
N PRO A 188 11.84 1.68 -14.64
CA PRO A 188 10.90 0.73 -15.22
C PRO A 188 9.46 0.91 -14.73
N LEU A 189 9.26 1.29 -13.45
CA LEU A 189 7.92 1.59 -12.92
C LEU A 189 7.33 2.83 -13.58
N ARG A 190 8.11 3.90 -13.70
CA ARG A 190 7.67 5.15 -14.34
C ARG A 190 7.30 4.94 -15.80
N GLU A 191 8.11 4.21 -16.55
CA GLU A 191 7.84 3.88 -17.95
C GLU A 191 6.55 3.07 -18.10
N LEU A 192 6.35 2.06 -17.25
CA LEU A 192 5.12 1.27 -17.26
C LEU A 192 3.89 2.12 -16.92
N LEU A 193 3.95 2.95 -15.88
CA LEU A 193 2.84 3.83 -15.51
C LEU A 193 2.53 4.84 -16.62
N GLN A 194 3.54 5.42 -17.28
CA GLN A 194 3.34 6.30 -18.42
C GLN A 194 2.61 5.59 -19.57
N GLN A 195 2.96 4.34 -19.84
CA GLN A 195 2.29 3.53 -20.88
C GLN A 195 0.86 3.17 -20.49
N LEU A 196 0.62 2.78 -19.23
CA LEU A 196 -0.70 2.38 -18.75
C LEU A 196 -1.69 3.55 -18.71
N LEU A 197 -1.23 4.72 -18.28
CA LEU A 197 -2.07 5.88 -18.05
C LEU A 197 -2.22 6.76 -19.30
N GLY A 198 -1.22 6.81 -20.18
CA GLY A 198 -1.20 7.63 -21.40
C GLY A 198 -1.30 9.15 -21.15
N ARG A 199 -1.07 9.58 -19.91
CA ARG A 199 -1.14 11.00 -19.48
C ARG A 199 -0.19 11.27 -18.31
N PRO A 200 0.15 12.54 -18.01
CA PRO A 200 0.92 12.92 -16.84
C PRO A 200 0.24 12.46 -15.54
N TYR A 201 1.04 12.01 -14.58
CA TYR A 201 0.57 11.54 -13.28
C TYR A 201 1.54 11.99 -12.18
N ARG A 202 1.10 11.91 -10.94
CA ARG A 202 1.93 12.04 -9.72
C ARG A 202 1.70 10.84 -8.82
N LEU A 203 2.73 10.50 -8.03
CA LEU A 203 2.64 9.56 -6.93
C LEU A 203 2.55 10.37 -5.64
N SER A 204 1.49 10.20 -4.88
CA SER A 204 1.23 10.93 -3.64
C SER A 204 0.57 10.01 -2.61
N GLU A 205 0.16 10.53 -1.46
CA GLU A 205 -0.48 9.76 -0.38
C GLU A 205 0.37 8.56 0.04
N ARG A 206 1.53 8.84 0.60
CA ARG A 206 2.47 7.81 0.99
C ARG A 206 2.04 7.12 2.25
N ILE A 207 2.01 5.79 2.20
CA ILE A 207 1.74 4.95 3.36
C ILE A 207 2.86 3.92 3.49
N LEU A 208 3.44 3.88 4.69
CA LEU A 208 4.33 2.79 5.10
C LEU A 208 3.51 1.73 5.80
N TYR A 209 3.72 0.48 5.44
CA TYR A 209 3.10 -0.67 6.09
C TYR A 209 4.18 -1.53 6.75
N ASN A 210 3.91 -1.89 7.99
CA ASN A 210 4.68 -2.88 8.71
C ASN A 210 3.74 -4.02 9.12
N ASN A 211 3.61 -5.03 8.23
CA ASN A 211 2.72 -6.16 8.46
C ASN A 211 3.37 -7.17 9.39
N ALA A 212 2.73 -7.46 10.50
CA ALA A 212 3.13 -8.56 11.37
C ALA A 212 2.84 -9.92 10.71
N PRO A 213 3.55 -10.99 11.11
CA PRO A 213 3.18 -12.34 10.73
C PRO A 213 1.70 -12.63 11.02
N ASP A 214 1.02 -13.28 10.08
CA ASP A 214 -0.43 -13.60 10.15
C ASP A 214 -1.36 -12.36 10.27
N GLY A 215 -0.80 -11.14 10.27
CA GLY A 215 -1.51 -9.85 10.29
C GLY A 215 -1.68 -9.25 8.90
N GLY A 216 -2.14 -8.02 8.84
CA GLY A 216 -2.28 -7.24 7.61
C GLY A 216 -3.72 -6.82 7.31
N ALA A 217 -3.98 -6.37 6.07
CA ALA A 217 -5.26 -5.79 5.67
C ALA A 217 -6.28 -6.86 5.27
N VAL A 218 -7.52 -6.75 5.78
CA VAL A 218 -8.67 -7.51 5.32
C VAL A 218 -9.08 -7.09 3.90
N PHE A 219 -9.98 -7.81 3.25
CA PHE A 219 -10.48 -7.42 1.92
C PHE A 219 -11.08 -6.02 1.92
N HIS A 220 -10.57 -5.15 1.06
CA HIS A 220 -10.98 -3.77 0.85
C HIS A 220 -10.54 -3.29 -0.55
N HIS A 221 -10.83 -2.05 -0.86
CA HIS A 221 -10.24 -1.29 -1.97
C HIS A 221 -9.75 0.07 -1.49
N ASP A 222 -8.83 0.66 -2.24
CA ASP A 222 -8.22 1.98 -1.93
C ASP A 222 -8.77 3.10 -2.84
N ALA A 223 -9.94 2.90 -3.47
CA ALA A 223 -10.48 3.91 -4.37
C ALA A 223 -10.82 5.19 -3.61
N GLU A 224 -10.18 6.28 -4.01
CA GLU A 224 -10.43 7.65 -3.55
C GLU A 224 -10.78 8.55 -4.74
N PRO A 225 -11.51 9.67 -4.54
CA PRO A 225 -11.81 10.61 -5.61
C PRO A 225 -10.53 11.11 -6.30
N GLY A 226 -10.52 11.10 -7.64
CA GLY A 226 -9.36 11.52 -8.44
C GLY A 226 -8.18 10.54 -8.50
N GLN A 227 -8.18 9.48 -7.70
CA GLN A 227 -7.16 8.45 -7.71
C GLN A 227 -7.37 7.50 -8.89
N LEU A 228 -6.30 7.23 -9.63
CA LEU A 228 -6.29 6.32 -10.79
C LEU A 228 -5.93 4.89 -10.39
N GLY A 229 -5.33 4.74 -9.23
CA GLY A 229 -4.89 3.47 -8.68
C GLY A 229 -3.86 3.64 -7.58
N VAL A 230 -3.29 2.53 -7.15
CA VAL A 230 -2.23 2.47 -6.13
C VAL A 230 -1.06 1.66 -6.66
N VAL A 231 0.15 2.08 -6.35
CA VAL A 231 1.34 1.24 -6.43
C VAL A 231 1.76 0.84 -5.03
N PHE A 232 1.86 -0.47 -4.79
CA PHE A 232 2.41 -1.04 -3.58
C PHE A 232 3.77 -1.67 -3.89
N SER A 233 4.75 -1.49 -3.02
CA SER A 233 6.12 -1.95 -3.21
C SER A 233 6.65 -2.64 -1.96
N GLN A 234 7.07 -3.90 -2.10
CA GLN A 234 7.63 -4.69 -1.01
C GLN A 234 9.12 -4.39 -0.86
N LEU A 235 9.50 -3.79 0.27
CA LEU A 235 10.90 -3.42 0.54
C LEU A 235 11.64 -4.45 1.39
N GLU A 236 10.92 -5.17 2.27
CA GLU A 236 11.48 -6.22 3.11
C GLU A 236 10.44 -7.26 3.49
N GLY A 237 10.88 -8.52 3.67
CA GLY A 237 10.01 -9.63 4.05
C GLY A 237 9.06 -10.08 2.94
N HIS A 238 7.97 -10.74 3.33
CA HIS A 238 7.03 -11.36 2.39
C HIS A 238 5.59 -11.03 2.77
N THR A 239 4.74 -10.84 1.76
CA THR A 239 3.28 -10.70 1.94
C THR A 239 2.53 -11.56 0.93
N GLY A 240 1.46 -12.20 1.41
CA GLY A 240 0.47 -12.88 0.58
C GLY A 240 -0.63 -11.92 0.18
N TRP A 241 -1.00 -11.88 -1.08
CA TRP A 241 -1.99 -10.99 -1.64
C TRP A 241 -3.10 -11.78 -2.30
N LEU A 242 -4.33 -11.50 -1.92
CA LEU A 242 -5.51 -11.89 -2.68
C LEU A 242 -5.99 -10.63 -3.40
N ALA A 243 -5.89 -10.57 -4.73
CA ALA A 243 -6.23 -9.37 -5.50
C ALA A 243 -6.96 -9.71 -6.79
N LEU A 244 -8.15 -9.09 -6.96
CA LEU A 244 -8.95 -9.24 -8.19
C LEU A 244 -9.94 -8.09 -8.35
N GLY A 245 -10.44 -7.89 -9.57
CA GLY A 245 -11.44 -6.87 -9.87
C GLY A 245 -12.76 -7.11 -9.13
N LYS A 246 -13.39 -6.04 -8.61
CA LYS A 246 -14.65 -6.09 -7.86
C LYS A 246 -15.75 -6.85 -8.59
N ARG A 247 -15.92 -6.63 -9.92
CA ARG A 247 -16.91 -7.34 -10.72
C ARG A 247 -16.68 -8.86 -10.74
N ARG A 248 -15.42 -9.30 -10.82
CA ARG A 248 -15.08 -10.72 -10.76
C ARG A 248 -15.31 -11.30 -9.37
N LEU A 249 -14.97 -10.55 -8.32
CA LEU A 249 -15.26 -10.94 -6.94
C LEU A 249 -16.77 -11.10 -6.74
N ALA A 250 -17.58 -10.13 -7.18
CA ALA A 250 -19.02 -10.18 -7.09
C ALA A 250 -19.60 -11.40 -7.84
N ALA A 251 -19.13 -11.67 -9.06
CA ALA A 251 -19.56 -12.84 -9.84
C ALA A 251 -19.21 -14.15 -9.12
N LEU A 252 -18.06 -14.23 -8.45
CA LEU A 252 -17.66 -15.40 -7.67
C LEU A 252 -18.56 -15.61 -6.46
N LEU A 253 -18.91 -14.56 -5.73
CA LEU A 253 -19.81 -14.60 -4.59
C LEU A 253 -21.21 -15.11 -4.99
N VAL A 254 -21.73 -14.68 -6.15
CA VAL A 254 -22.99 -15.19 -6.71
C VAL A 254 -22.87 -16.67 -7.07
N LYS A 255 -21.82 -17.05 -7.79
CA LYS A 255 -21.58 -18.45 -8.18
C LYS A 255 -21.53 -19.39 -6.98
N ARG A 256 -21.04 -18.91 -5.84
CA ARG A 256 -20.96 -19.67 -4.58
C ARG A 256 -22.23 -19.61 -3.74
N GLY A 257 -23.24 -18.88 -4.18
CA GLY A 257 -24.50 -18.72 -3.46
C GLY A 257 -24.44 -17.80 -2.24
N HIS A 258 -23.34 -17.02 -2.10
CA HIS A 258 -23.20 -16.05 -1.00
C HIS A 258 -24.03 -14.79 -1.25
N GLN A 259 -24.34 -14.50 -2.51
CA GLN A 259 -25.19 -13.38 -2.90
C GLN A 259 -26.11 -13.78 -4.05
N PRO A 260 -27.34 -13.26 -4.10
CA PRO A 260 -28.33 -13.70 -5.09
C PRO A 260 -28.10 -13.09 -6.50
N SER A 261 -27.36 -11.97 -6.58
CA SER A 261 -27.03 -11.32 -7.86
C SER A 261 -25.73 -10.53 -7.79
N ALA A 262 -25.11 -10.26 -8.94
CA ALA A 262 -23.89 -9.46 -9.01
C ALA A 262 -24.08 -8.05 -8.45
N ARG A 263 -25.22 -7.41 -8.71
CA ARG A 263 -25.56 -6.10 -8.17
C ARG A 263 -25.61 -6.10 -6.63
N GLN A 264 -26.27 -7.11 -6.04
CA GLN A 264 -26.32 -7.23 -4.58
C GLN A 264 -24.96 -7.55 -3.98
N ALA A 265 -24.17 -8.38 -4.65
CA ALA A 265 -22.79 -8.65 -4.23
C ALA A 265 -21.95 -7.38 -4.21
N MET A 266 -22.00 -6.55 -5.26
CA MET A 266 -21.27 -5.29 -5.32
C MET A 266 -21.69 -4.30 -4.22
N LEU A 267 -23.01 -4.18 -4.00
CA LEU A 267 -23.54 -3.32 -2.92
C LEU A 267 -23.15 -3.84 -1.51
N ALA A 268 -23.11 -5.16 -1.31
CA ALA A 268 -22.70 -5.74 -0.03
C ALA A 268 -21.21 -5.54 0.24
N LEU A 269 -20.38 -5.62 -0.80
CA LEU A 269 -18.95 -5.29 -0.73
C LEU A 269 -18.76 -3.83 -0.29
N ASP A 270 -19.46 -2.87 -0.92
CA ASP A 270 -19.31 -1.43 -0.60
C ASP A 270 -19.76 -1.08 0.82
N ARG A 271 -20.82 -1.69 1.29
CA ARG A 271 -21.33 -1.43 2.65
C ARG A 271 -20.42 -1.98 3.75
N GLY A 272 -19.75 -3.12 3.49
CA GLY A 272 -18.84 -3.73 4.44
C GLY A 272 -19.47 -4.22 5.77
N ASP A 273 -20.79 -4.13 5.91
CA ASP A 273 -21.56 -4.47 7.13
C ASP A 273 -22.09 -5.91 7.17
N ASP A 274 -21.99 -6.65 6.05
CA ASP A 274 -22.42 -8.06 5.94
C ASP A 274 -21.40 -8.99 6.63
N GLN A 275 -21.63 -9.29 7.90
CA GLN A 275 -20.74 -10.15 8.69
C GLN A 275 -20.56 -11.57 8.10
N PRO A 276 -21.58 -12.26 7.58
CA PRO A 276 -21.39 -13.50 6.83
C PRO A 276 -20.45 -13.35 5.63
N LEU A 277 -20.64 -12.32 4.81
CA LEU A 277 -19.79 -12.04 3.67
C LEU A 277 -18.36 -11.72 4.09
N TRP A 278 -18.17 -10.91 5.14
CA TRP A 278 -16.87 -10.60 5.69
C TRP A 278 -16.10 -11.87 6.10
N ARG A 279 -16.78 -12.85 6.73
CA ARG A 279 -16.17 -14.13 7.11
C ARG A 279 -15.75 -14.95 5.90
N VAL A 280 -16.57 -15.00 4.86
CA VAL A 280 -16.24 -15.68 3.61
C VAL A 280 -14.98 -15.08 2.98
N LEU A 281 -14.93 -13.75 2.87
CA LEU A 281 -13.81 -13.05 2.25
C LEU A 281 -12.49 -13.20 3.03
N ASN A 282 -12.57 -13.22 4.37
CA ASN A 282 -11.39 -13.05 5.21
C ASN A 282 -11.01 -14.26 6.05
N ARG A 283 -11.88 -15.29 6.17
CA ARG A 283 -11.65 -16.44 7.06
C ARG A 283 -12.03 -17.80 6.46
N ASP A 284 -12.45 -17.84 5.21
CA ASP A 284 -12.84 -19.09 4.53
C ASP A 284 -11.70 -19.64 3.67
N ALA A 285 -11.09 -20.73 4.11
CA ALA A 285 -10.01 -21.41 3.38
C ALA A 285 -10.45 -21.92 2.01
N ALA A 286 -11.70 -22.38 1.87
CA ALA A 286 -12.21 -22.89 0.59
C ALA A 286 -12.41 -21.74 -0.42
N PHE A 287 -12.83 -20.57 0.05
CA PHE A 287 -12.92 -19.36 -0.78
C PHE A 287 -11.54 -18.87 -1.19
N THR A 288 -10.59 -18.82 -0.24
CA THR A 288 -9.19 -18.47 -0.51
C THR A 288 -8.56 -19.43 -1.55
N ALA A 289 -8.77 -20.73 -1.42
CA ALA A 289 -8.29 -21.72 -2.39
C ALA A 289 -8.90 -21.52 -3.79
N GLU A 290 -10.16 -21.11 -3.89
CA GLU A 290 -10.77 -20.80 -5.19
C GLU A 290 -10.18 -19.52 -5.80
N LEU A 291 -9.93 -18.49 -5.00
CA LEU A 291 -9.21 -17.29 -5.47
C LEU A 291 -7.81 -17.65 -5.99
N ALA A 292 -7.08 -18.49 -5.27
CA ALA A 292 -5.77 -19.00 -5.70
C ALA A 292 -5.87 -19.78 -7.03
N ALA A 293 -6.84 -20.68 -7.16
CA ALA A 293 -7.07 -21.45 -8.40
C ALA A 293 -7.42 -20.56 -9.60
N ARG A 294 -7.91 -19.34 -9.38
CA ARG A 294 -8.21 -18.33 -10.40
C ARG A 294 -7.06 -17.37 -10.69
N GLY A 295 -5.88 -17.60 -10.09
CA GLY A 295 -4.72 -16.75 -10.26
C GLY A 295 -4.83 -15.39 -9.56
N ALA A 296 -5.65 -15.29 -8.51
CA ALA A 296 -5.83 -14.09 -7.71
C ALA A 296 -4.99 -14.08 -6.43
N LEU A 297 -4.17 -15.10 -6.20
CA LEU A 297 -3.23 -15.19 -5.08
C LEU A 297 -1.80 -14.93 -5.56
N PHE A 298 -1.12 -13.99 -4.92
CA PHE A 298 0.26 -13.60 -5.22
C PHE A 298 1.09 -13.64 -3.94
N VAL A 299 2.38 -13.92 -4.05
CA VAL A 299 3.36 -13.75 -2.97
C VAL A 299 4.34 -12.69 -3.42
N LEU A 300 4.34 -11.56 -2.69
CA LEU A 300 5.31 -10.50 -2.89
C LEU A 300 6.51 -10.71 -1.95
N GLN A 301 7.68 -10.50 -2.48
CA GLN A 301 8.94 -10.47 -1.74
C GLN A 301 9.69 -9.16 -2.02
N GLN A 302 10.80 -8.95 -1.33
CA GLN A 302 11.66 -7.78 -1.53
C GLN A 302 11.90 -7.48 -3.02
N GLY A 303 11.63 -6.24 -3.42
CA GLY A 303 11.78 -5.75 -4.78
C GLY A 303 10.57 -5.92 -5.69
N ASP A 304 9.50 -6.56 -5.23
CA ASP A 304 8.26 -6.72 -6.00
C ASP A 304 7.34 -5.50 -5.85
N CYS A 305 6.55 -5.28 -6.90
CA CYS A 305 5.47 -4.29 -6.86
C CYS A 305 4.13 -4.93 -7.25
N MET A 306 3.05 -4.29 -6.78
CA MET A 306 1.67 -4.56 -7.18
C MET A 306 1.02 -3.25 -7.58
N LEU A 307 0.41 -3.20 -8.78
CA LEU A 307 -0.45 -2.07 -9.16
C LEU A 307 -1.91 -2.48 -8.96
N LEU A 308 -2.67 -1.60 -8.34
CA LEU A 308 -4.09 -1.78 -8.05
C LEU A 308 -4.87 -0.67 -8.77
N PRO A 309 -5.50 -0.95 -9.91
CA PRO A 309 -6.26 0.06 -10.64
C PRO A 309 -7.52 0.49 -9.89
N SER A 310 -7.89 1.77 -10.05
CA SER A 310 -9.09 2.38 -9.51
C SER A 310 -9.71 3.29 -10.59
N HIS A 311 -10.59 2.73 -11.43
CA HIS A 311 -11.24 3.49 -12.50
C HIS A 311 -12.56 4.10 -12.04
N SER A 312 -13.24 3.44 -11.13
CA SER A 312 -14.47 3.85 -10.47
C SER A 312 -14.72 2.95 -9.26
N LEU A 313 -15.74 3.24 -8.44
CA LEU A 313 -16.14 2.36 -7.33
C LEU A 313 -16.57 0.96 -7.79
N ASP A 314 -17.04 0.83 -9.04
CA ASP A 314 -17.43 -0.46 -9.61
C ASP A 314 -16.30 -1.18 -10.33
N ASP A 315 -15.34 -0.41 -10.86
CA ASP A 315 -14.19 -0.91 -11.61
C ASP A 315 -12.91 -0.61 -10.82
N VAL A 316 -12.70 -1.36 -9.75
CA VAL A 316 -11.59 -1.21 -8.81
C VAL A 316 -11.04 -2.58 -8.42
N ALA A 317 -9.75 -2.65 -8.15
CA ALA A 317 -9.11 -3.84 -7.60
C ALA A 317 -9.42 -3.97 -6.11
N TRP A 318 -10.13 -5.04 -5.73
CA TRP A 318 -10.30 -5.46 -4.34
C TRP A 318 -9.13 -6.35 -3.94
N HIS A 319 -8.61 -6.11 -2.76
CA HIS A 319 -7.45 -6.86 -2.30
C HIS A 319 -7.45 -7.09 -0.78
N SER A 320 -6.65 -8.04 -0.39
CA SER A 320 -6.38 -8.40 1.00
C SER A 320 -4.91 -8.76 1.13
N VAL A 321 -4.27 -8.35 2.21
CA VAL A 321 -2.83 -8.55 2.46
C VAL A 321 -2.63 -9.35 3.73
N ILE A 322 -1.69 -10.31 3.69
CA ILE A 322 -1.35 -11.19 4.82
C ILE A 322 0.17 -11.17 4.98
N GLY A 323 0.67 -10.81 6.15
CA GLY A 323 2.10 -10.94 6.49
C GLY A 323 2.52 -12.42 6.52
N LEU A 324 3.55 -12.77 5.76
CA LEU A 324 4.07 -14.14 5.67
C LEU A 324 5.40 -14.29 6.41
N GLY A 325 5.68 -15.53 6.85
CA GLY A 325 6.91 -15.85 7.57
C GLY A 325 6.82 -15.55 9.07
N ASP A 326 7.99 -15.39 9.70
CA ASP A 326 8.16 -15.28 11.15
C ASP A 326 8.57 -13.85 11.59
N ARG A 327 8.74 -12.93 10.63
CA ARG A 327 9.16 -11.55 10.86
C ARG A 327 8.22 -10.56 10.19
N PRO A 328 8.06 -9.36 10.75
CA PRO A 328 7.31 -8.31 10.09
C PRO A 328 7.92 -7.94 8.73
N SER A 329 7.06 -7.60 7.79
CA SER A 329 7.45 -7.08 6.49
C SER A 329 7.38 -5.55 6.47
N LEU A 330 8.11 -4.92 5.54
CA LEU A 330 8.05 -3.49 5.27
C LEU A 330 7.68 -3.24 3.82
N ALA A 331 6.72 -2.35 3.62
CA ALA A 331 6.28 -1.96 2.29
C ALA A 331 5.88 -0.48 2.25
N HIS A 332 5.90 0.08 1.04
CA HIS A 332 5.36 1.40 0.75
C HIS A 332 4.25 1.32 -0.27
N SER A 333 3.22 2.16 -0.13
CA SER A 333 2.27 2.42 -1.19
C SER A 333 2.17 3.92 -1.50
N TYR A 334 1.76 4.18 -2.73
CA TYR A 334 1.51 5.52 -3.27
C TYR A 334 0.20 5.49 -4.03
N GLY A 335 -0.65 6.48 -3.80
CA GLY A 335 -1.75 6.79 -4.69
C GLY A 335 -1.22 7.32 -6.02
N ILE A 336 -1.83 6.89 -7.12
CA ILE A 336 -1.54 7.36 -8.47
C ILE A 336 -2.65 8.35 -8.83
N PHE A 337 -2.31 9.64 -9.01
CA PHE A 337 -3.26 10.69 -9.35
C PHE A 337 -2.97 11.27 -10.72
N ALA A 338 -4.00 11.75 -11.40
CA ALA A 338 -3.80 12.57 -12.59
C ALA A 338 -3.08 13.86 -12.20
N ARG A 339 -2.12 14.28 -13.01
CA ARG A 339 -1.50 15.58 -12.89
C ARG A 339 -2.33 16.57 -13.69
N ASN A 340 -2.68 17.71 -13.09
CA ASN A 340 -3.32 18.80 -13.80
C ASN A 340 -2.28 19.53 -14.64
N ASP A 341 -2.66 20.02 -15.84
CA ASP A 341 -1.75 20.72 -16.75
C ASP A 341 -1.20 22.05 -16.18
N ASP A 342 -1.83 22.55 -15.10
CA ASP A 342 -1.43 23.77 -14.39
C ASP A 342 -0.26 23.57 -13.41
N TYR A 343 0.26 22.36 -13.25
CA TYR A 343 1.40 22.09 -12.38
C TYR A 343 2.68 22.54 -13.11
N PRO A 344 3.43 23.53 -12.60
CA PRO A 344 4.66 23.98 -13.25
C PRO A 344 5.64 22.79 -13.33
N ALA A 345 6.16 22.55 -14.55
CA ALA A 345 7.09 21.45 -14.81
C ALA A 345 8.35 21.49 -13.92
N ASP A 346 8.65 22.66 -13.39
CA ASP A 346 9.84 22.97 -12.58
C ASP A 346 9.64 22.66 -11.09
N ALA A 347 8.39 22.46 -10.66
CA ALA A 347 8.05 22.10 -9.28
C ALA A 347 8.07 20.58 -9.02
N ASP A 348 8.50 19.76 -10.00
CA ASP A 348 8.67 18.33 -9.80
C ASP A 348 10.01 18.09 -9.08
N PRO A 349 10.02 17.82 -7.74
CA PRO A 349 11.24 17.62 -6.98
C PRO A 349 12.04 16.39 -7.43
N TRP A 350 11.48 15.61 -8.38
CA TRP A 350 12.05 14.36 -8.90
C TRP A 350 12.60 14.49 -10.32
N ARG A 351 12.69 15.71 -10.86
CA ARG A 351 13.27 15.99 -12.20
C ARG A 351 14.77 16.23 -12.22
N SER A 352 15.48 16.13 -11.10
CA SER A 352 16.95 16.27 -11.05
C SER A 352 17.66 14.95 -11.30
#